data_278f4255e20ae776123bcee035ab0e17
#
_entry.id   278f4255e20ae776123bcee035ab0e17
#
_cell.length_a   1.000
_cell.length_b   1.000
_cell.length_c   1.000
_cell.angle_alpha   90.00
_cell.angle_beta   90.00
_cell.angle_gamma   90.00
#
_symmetry.space_group_name_H-M   'P 1'
#
loop_
_entity.id
_entity.type
_entity.pdbx_description
1 polymer ?
#
loop_
_entity_poly.entity_id
_entity_poly.type
_entity_poly.pdbx_seq_one_letter_code
_entity_poly.pdbx_strand_id
1 'polypeptide(L)'
;MAKQPIYITDLDHTFLRSDLSISDFTADIWNKKAESSIMTIATARSFLKSQELLKKIHINAPMILLDGTVVITPERKLIDLKTINKELGDAIVDVGTQFDIDPFIIGVKDNDLNESFLYPRKLNEYQRDVLKGYKDDPRMQFNPDNRTMEQNLKIVYFGYEEQLHPLYEELKKIFGNEIEAKLSPEKYGGGYFLTLLHPEGDKAHAMKKVMEYLGRDHGDIT
;
A
#
# COMPACT_ATOMS: atom_id res chain seq x y z
N MET A 1 32.96 -15.80 0.22
CA MET A 1 31.74 -16.51 -0.22
C MET A 1 30.95 -15.57 -1.12
N ALA A 2 30.39 -16.04 -2.23
CA ALA A 2 29.52 -15.21 -3.06
C ALA A 2 28.29 -14.78 -2.24
N LYS A 3 27.91 -13.51 -2.35
CA LYS A 3 26.68 -12.99 -1.69
C LYS A 3 25.47 -13.72 -2.28
N GLN A 4 24.51 -14.13 -1.43
CA GLN A 4 23.23 -14.68 -1.91
C GLN A 4 22.48 -13.63 -2.75
N PRO A 5 21.95 -13.98 -3.94
CA PRO A 5 21.13 -13.06 -4.73
C PRO A 5 19.83 -12.71 -4.00
N ILE A 6 19.34 -11.49 -4.24
CA ILE A 6 18.10 -10.98 -3.67
C ILE A 6 17.10 -10.82 -4.80
N TYR A 7 15.91 -11.42 -4.62
CA TYR A 7 14.79 -11.28 -5.56
C TYR A 7 13.60 -10.65 -4.85
N ILE A 8 13.07 -9.60 -5.45
CA ILE A 8 11.91 -8.89 -4.95
C ILE A 8 10.88 -8.80 -6.08
N THR A 9 9.66 -9.21 -5.83
CA THR A 9 8.58 -9.15 -6.81
C THR A 9 7.39 -8.33 -6.31
N ASP A 10 6.70 -7.66 -7.22
CA ASP A 10 5.34 -7.22 -6.99
C ASP A 10 4.39 -8.41 -7.04
N LEU A 11 3.21 -8.29 -6.43
CA LEU A 11 2.19 -9.34 -6.44
C LEU A 11 1.23 -9.16 -7.62
N ASP A 12 0.49 -8.07 -7.64
CA ASP A 12 -0.59 -7.86 -8.59
C ASP A 12 -0.06 -7.64 -10.01
N HIS A 13 -0.64 -8.32 -10.99
CA HIS A 13 -0.26 -8.26 -12.41
C HIS A 13 1.21 -8.63 -12.72
N THR A 14 1.94 -9.17 -11.72
CA THR A 14 3.35 -9.57 -11.87
C THR A 14 3.53 -11.02 -11.43
N PHE A 15 3.36 -11.31 -10.15
CA PHE A 15 3.55 -12.64 -9.59
C PHE A 15 2.25 -13.45 -9.50
N LEU A 16 1.13 -12.77 -9.25
CA LEU A 16 -0.18 -13.39 -9.20
C LEU A 16 -0.76 -13.59 -10.60
N ARG A 17 -1.50 -14.68 -10.76
CA ARG A 17 -2.34 -14.94 -11.95
C ARG A 17 -3.51 -13.96 -12.00
N SER A 18 -4.24 -13.94 -13.10
CA SER A 18 -5.43 -13.09 -13.27
C SER A 18 -6.57 -13.40 -12.30
N ASP A 19 -6.62 -14.62 -11.75
CA ASP A 19 -7.55 -15.04 -10.70
C ASP A 19 -7.03 -14.73 -9.29
N LEU A 20 -5.96 -13.96 -9.18
CA LEU A 20 -5.26 -13.58 -7.94
C LEU A 20 -4.67 -14.77 -7.17
N SER A 21 -4.45 -15.90 -7.81
CA SER A 21 -3.84 -17.10 -7.20
C SER A 21 -2.34 -17.22 -7.51
N ILE A 22 -1.65 -18.04 -6.71
CA ILE A 22 -0.30 -18.54 -7.00
C ILE A 22 -0.45 -20.02 -7.42
N SER A 23 0.05 -20.39 -8.61
CA SER A 23 0.03 -21.80 -9.04
C SER A 23 1.00 -22.63 -8.21
N ASP A 24 0.73 -23.93 -8.07
CA ASP A 24 1.63 -24.83 -7.36
C ASP A 24 3.00 -24.88 -8.02
N PHE A 25 3.05 -24.86 -9.35
CA PHE A 25 4.32 -24.77 -10.09
C PHE A 25 5.12 -23.50 -9.73
N THR A 26 4.46 -22.33 -9.67
CA THR A 26 5.13 -21.08 -9.30
C THR A 26 5.62 -21.13 -7.85
N ALA A 27 4.79 -21.67 -6.93
CA ALA A 27 5.16 -21.81 -5.54
C ALA A 27 6.36 -22.77 -5.35
N ASP A 28 6.39 -23.90 -6.06
CA ASP A 28 7.50 -24.86 -6.01
C ASP A 28 8.82 -24.24 -6.49
N ILE A 29 8.79 -23.53 -7.62
CA ILE A 29 9.98 -22.82 -8.14
C ILE A 29 10.47 -21.74 -7.17
N TRP A 30 9.54 -20.95 -6.62
CA TRP A 30 9.85 -19.94 -5.61
C TRP A 30 10.51 -20.57 -4.38
N ASN A 31 9.90 -21.60 -3.81
CA ASN A 31 10.38 -22.26 -2.60
C ASN A 31 11.74 -22.92 -2.79
N LYS A 32 11.97 -23.56 -3.92
CA LYS A 32 13.29 -24.07 -4.30
C LYS A 32 14.33 -22.98 -4.43
N LYS A 33 13.96 -21.81 -4.99
CA LYS A 33 14.87 -20.69 -5.12
C LYS A 33 15.22 -20.06 -3.76
N ALA A 34 14.26 -20.03 -2.85
CA ALA A 34 14.44 -19.51 -1.48
C ALA A 34 15.46 -20.29 -0.64
N GLU A 35 15.81 -21.54 -1.01
CA GLU A 35 16.85 -22.33 -0.35
C GLU A 35 18.26 -21.72 -0.53
N SER A 36 18.50 -21.00 -1.64
CA SER A 36 19.80 -20.45 -1.98
C SER A 36 19.80 -18.93 -2.21
N SER A 37 18.67 -18.29 -2.05
CA SER A 37 18.47 -16.87 -2.36
C SER A 37 17.62 -16.19 -1.31
N ILE A 38 17.73 -14.88 -1.24
CA ILE A 38 16.85 -14.02 -0.43
C ILE A 38 15.64 -13.69 -1.31
N MET A 39 14.44 -14.00 -0.80
CA MET A 39 13.18 -13.87 -1.55
C MET A 39 12.17 -13.05 -0.75
N THR A 40 11.65 -11.96 -1.34
CA THR A 40 10.63 -11.13 -0.71
C THR A 40 9.70 -10.47 -1.72
N ILE A 41 8.75 -9.70 -1.22
CA ILE A 41 7.70 -9.03 -2.02
C ILE A 41 7.65 -7.53 -1.73
N ALA A 42 7.14 -6.76 -2.72
CA ALA A 42 6.81 -5.34 -2.58
C ALA A 42 5.43 -5.09 -3.20
N THR A 43 4.40 -4.88 -2.38
CA THR A 43 3.01 -4.82 -2.83
C THR A 43 2.24 -3.61 -2.29
N ALA A 44 1.20 -3.19 -3.02
CA ALA A 44 0.21 -2.23 -2.53
C ALA A 44 -0.78 -2.82 -1.50
N ARG A 45 -0.80 -4.16 -1.35
CA ARG A 45 -1.67 -4.86 -0.40
C ARG A 45 -1.19 -4.71 1.04
N SER A 46 -2.14 -4.78 1.98
CA SER A 46 -1.83 -4.93 3.41
C SER A 46 -1.41 -6.36 3.74
N PHE A 47 -0.85 -6.57 4.94
CA PHE A 47 -0.51 -7.91 5.41
C PHE A 47 -1.74 -8.83 5.43
N LEU A 48 -2.86 -8.37 5.97
CA LEU A 48 -4.09 -9.16 6.05
C LEU A 48 -4.58 -9.64 4.67
N LYS A 49 -4.51 -8.78 3.65
CA LYS A 49 -4.92 -9.15 2.28
C LYS A 49 -3.89 -10.00 1.54
N SER A 50 -2.67 -10.06 2.03
CA SER A 50 -1.58 -10.85 1.41
C SER A 50 -1.40 -12.21 2.08
N GLN A 51 -1.69 -12.35 3.37
CA GLN A 51 -1.30 -13.50 4.18
C GLN A 51 -1.77 -14.86 3.62
N GLU A 52 -2.98 -14.93 3.06
CA GLU A 52 -3.49 -16.18 2.47
C GLU A 52 -2.72 -16.59 1.21
N LEU A 53 -2.33 -15.59 0.40
CA LEU A 53 -1.50 -15.82 -0.80
C LEU A 53 -0.10 -16.27 -0.40
N LEU A 54 0.46 -15.67 0.65
CA LEU A 54 1.82 -15.92 1.11
C LEU A 54 2.01 -17.27 1.81
N LYS A 55 0.93 -17.95 2.21
CA LYS A 55 1.01 -19.30 2.79
C LYS A 55 1.65 -20.34 1.87
N LYS A 56 1.58 -20.16 0.55
CA LYS A 56 2.14 -21.09 -0.43
C LYS A 56 3.64 -20.90 -0.70
N ILE A 57 4.20 -19.75 -0.33
CA ILE A 57 5.57 -19.36 -0.68
C ILE A 57 6.39 -19.04 0.57
N HIS A 58 7.65 -19.45 0.53
CA HIS A 58 8.60 -19.13 1.59
C HIS A 58 9.22 -17.75 1.36
N ILE A 59 8.91 -16.80 2.25
CA ILE A 59 9.52 -15.48 2.30
C ILE A 59 10.53 -15.47 3.44
N ASN A 60 11.79 -15.15 3.14
CA ASN A 60 12.89 -15.21 4.09
C ASN A 60 13.58 -13.86 4.31
N ALA A 61 12.92 -12.76 3.91
CA ALA A 61 13.38 -11.39 4.12
C ALA A 61 12.19 -10.46 4.40
N PRO A 62 12.44 -9.22 4.86
CA PRO A 62 11.37 -8.27 5.12
C PRO A 62 10.51 -7.98 3.90
N MET A 63 9.20 -7.89 4.13
CA MET A 63 8.18 -7.59 3.12
C MET A 63 7.90 -6.09 3.08
N ILE A 64 7.68 -5.57 1.88
CA ILE A 64 7.25 -4.20 1.63
C ILE A 64 5.75 -4.23 1.34
N LEU A 65 4.96 -3.57 2.17
CA LEU A 65 3.50 -3.56 2.13
C LEU A 65 2.95 -2.14 1.97
N LEU A 66 1.68 -2.05 1.55
CA LEU A 66 0.93 -0.78 1.44
C LEU A 66 1.73 0.28 0.66
N ASP A 67 2.18 -0.08 -0.54
CA ASP A 67 3.01 0.74 -1.46
C ASP A 67 4.40 1.12 -0.96
N GLY A 68 4.81 0.68 0.21
CA GLY A 68 6.08 1.02 0.85
C GLY A 68 5.95 1.72 2.19
N THR A 69 4.73 2.00 2.65
CA THR A 69 4.52 2.66 3.95
C THR A 69 4.82 1.76 5.14
N VAL A 70 4.82 0.44 4.94
CA VAL A 70 5.10 -0.55 5.98
C VAL A 70 6.15 -1.54 5.51
N VAL A 71 7.21 -1.72 6.30
CA VAL A 71 8.22 -2.78 6.13
C VAL A 71 8.23 -3.66 7.37
N ILE A 72 7.95 -4.96 7.21
CA ILE A 72 7.90 -5.94 8.30
C ILE A 72 8.65 -7.21 7.96
N THR A 73 9.19 -7.91 8.97
CA THR A 73 9.70 -9.28 8.77
C THR A 73 8.55 -10.28 8.56
N PRO A 74 8.83 -11.51 8.08
CA PRO A 74 7.82 -12.57 7.99
C PRO A 74 7.12 -12.86 9.34
N GLU A 75 7.83 -12.66 10.46
CA GLU A 75 7.31 -12.81 11.83
C GLU A 75 6.54 -11.55 12.32
N ARG A 76 6.26 -10.59 11.41
CA ARG A 76 5.54 -9.34 11.67
C ARG A 76 6.28 -8.34 12.58
N LYS A 77 7.60 -8.43 12.71
CA LYS A 77 8.37 -7.40 13.40
C LYS A 77 8.47 -6.17 12.49
N LEU A 78 8.06 -5.03 13.01
CA LEU A 78 8.15 -3.74 12.31
C LEU A 78 9.62 -3.33 12.12
N ILE A 79 9.97 -2.96 10.90
CA ILE A 79 11.29 -2.42 10.52
C ILE A 79 11.18 -0.93 10.19
N ASP A 80 10.19 -0.55 9.37
CA ASP A 80 9.95 0.85 9.00
C ASP A 80 8.46 1.12 8.86
N LEU A 81 8.05 2.33 9.24
CA LEU A 81 6.68 2.82 9.16
C LEU A 81 6.69 4.26 8.70
N LYS A 82 6.03 4.55 7.58
CA LYS A 82 5.87 5.89 7.03
C LYS A 82 4.41 6.29 7.08
N THR A 83 4.11 7.38 7.80
CA THR A 83 2.74 7.84 8.00
C THR A 83 2.60 9.33 7.73
N ILE A 84 1.45 9.71 7.21
CA ILE A 84 0.97 11.08 7.20
C ILE A 84 0.35 11.33 8.59
N ASN A 85 0.80 12.37 9.28
CA ASN A 85 0.23 12.73 10.58
C ASN A 85 -1.19 13.29 10.43
N LYS A 86 -1.91 13.41 11.55
CA LYS A 86 -3.30 13.86 11.55
C LYS A 86 -3.48 15.26 10.97
N GLU A 87 -2.62 16.21 11.31
CA GLU A 87 -2.74 17.61 10.88
C GLU A 87 -2.64 17.72 9.35
N LEU A 88 -1.61 17.14 8.75
CA LEU A 88 -1.44 17.07 7.30
C LEU A 88 -2.56 16.27 6.64
N GLY A 89 -2.95 15.15 7.23
CA GLY A 89 -4.03 14.31 6.73
C GLY A 89 -5.38 15.06 6.68
N ASP A 90 -5.74 15.76 7.75
CA ASP A 90 -6.97 16.56 7.81
C ASP A 90 -6.93 17.71 6.79
N ALA A 91 -5.78 18.37 6.61
CA ALA A 91 -5.61 19.40 5.58
C ALA A 91 -5.81 18.84 4.16
N ILE A 92 -5.31 17.64 3.87
CA ILE A 92 -5.55 16.92 2.60
C ILE A 92 -7.04 16.66 2.39
N VAL A 93 -7.73 16.18 3.43
CA VAL A 93 -9.19 15.93 3.37
C VAL A 93 -9.96 17.21 3.11
N ASP A 94 -9.60 18.31 3.76
CA ASP A 94 -10.24 19.61 3.57
C ASP A 94 -10.11 20.12 2.12
N VAL A 95 -8.97 19.88 1.46
CA VAL A 95 -8.82 20.16 0.01
C VAL A 95 -9.77 19.27 -0.80
N GLY A 96 -9.82 17.95 -0.55
CA GLY A 96 -10.74 17.04 -1.25
C GLY A 96 -12.21 17.45 -1.13
N THR A 97 -12.60 17.93 0.05
CA THR A 97 -13.97 18.43 0.29
C THR A 97 -14.31 19.63 -0.62
N GLN A 98 -13.35 20.50 -0.96
CA GLN A 98 -13.56 21.61 -1.89
C GLN A 98 -13.82 21.12 -3.33
N PHE A 99 -13.33 19.94 -3.67
CA PHE A 99 -13.58 19.24 -4.95
C PHE A 99 -14.79 18.29 -4.89
N ASP A 100 -15.57 18.34 -3.81
CA ASP A 100 -16.76 17.52 -3.61
C ASP A 100 -16.50 16.01 -3.60
N ILE A 101 -15.32 15.60 -3.14
CA ILE A 101 -14.92 14.20 -3.01
C ILE A 101 -14.22 13.93 -1.68
N ASP A 102 -14.67 12.90 -0.97
CA ASP A 102 -14.11 12.48 0.31
C ASP A 102 -13.28 11.21 0.13
N PRO A 103 -12.13 11.05 0.82
CA PRO A 103 -11.26 9.89 0.66
C PRO A 103 -11.65 8.71 1.53
N PHE A 104 -11.12 7.54 1.19
CA PHE A 104 -10.91 6.45 2.13
C PHE A 104 -9.55 6.62 2.79
N ILE A 105 -9.45 6.25 4.07
CA ILE A 105 -8.25 6.45 4.86
C ILE A 105 -7.82 5.11 5.46
N ILE A 106 -6.60 4.72 5.22
CA ILE A 106 -5.99 3.55 5.86
C ILE A 106 -4.98 4.06 6.87
N GLY A 107 -5.15 3.69 8.11
CA GLY A 107 -4.23 4.09 9.19
C GLY A 107 -4.02 2.97 10.20
N VAL A 108 -3.13 3.23 11.14
CA VAL A 108 -2.86 2.33 12.27
C VAL A 108 -3.18 3.03 13.59
N LYS A 109 -3.70 2.25 14.53
CA LYS A 109 -4.10 2.75 15.86
C LYS A 109 -2.96 2.66 16.87
N ASP A 110 -2.01 1.75 16.63
CA ASP A 110 -0.96 1.42 17.56
C ASP A 110 0.27 0.83 16.84
N ASN A 111 1.31 0.57 17.62
CA ASN A 111 2.56 -0.02 17.12
C ASN A 111 2.45 -1.51 16.75
N ASP A 112 1.33 -2.17 17.07
CA ASP A 112 1.06 -3.56 16.69
C ASP A 112 0.51 -3.68 15.27
N LEU A 113 0.46 -2.55 14.54
CA LEU A 113 -0.03 -2.45 13.17
C LEU A 113 -1.50 -2.91 13.02
N ASN A 114 -2.33 -2.58 14.02
CA ASN A 114 -3.77 -2.77 13.93
C ASN A 114 -4.35 -1.76 12.96
N GLU A 115 -4.46 -2.18 11.70
CA GLU A 115 -4.97 -1.35 10.62
C GLU A 115 -6.46 -1.03 10.80
N SER A 116 -6.84 0.21 10.48
CA SER A 116 -8.22 0.63 10.27
C SER A 116 -8.37 1.16 8.86
N PHE A 117 -9.53 0.88 8.26
CA PHE A 117 -9.88 1.33 6.93
C PHE A 117 -11.17 2.15 7.02
N LEU A 118 -11.02 3.47 7.04
CA LEU A 118 -12.12 4.41 7.22
C LEU A 118 -12.77 4.75 5.89
N TYR A 119 -14.10 4.76 5.84
CA TYR A 119 -14.84 5.21 4.67
C TYR A 119 -15.77 6.39 5.02
N PRO A 120 -15.92 7.39 4.12
CA PRO A 120 -16.65 8.62 4.42
C PRO A 120 -18.16 8.43 4.31
N ARG A 121 -18.90 9.44 4.78
CA ARG A 121 -20.37 9.51 4.65
C ARG A 121 -20.80 9.71 3.20
N LYS A 122 -20.14 10.60 2.49
CA LYS A 122 -20.43 10.91 1.10
C LYS A 122 -19.63 10.01 0.18
N LEU A 123 -20.32 9.24 -0.63
CA LEU A 123 -19.71 8.30 -1.57
C LEU A 123 -20.23 8.59 -2.99
N ASN A 124 -19.34 8.71 -3.96
CA ASN A 124 -19.71 8.67 -5.36
C ASN A 124 -20.07 7.23 -5.80
N GLU A 125 -20.48 7.03 -7.03
CA GLU A 125 -20.89 5.72 -7.54
C GLU A 125 -19.74 4.72 -7.49
N TYR A 126 -18.56 5.13 -7.96
CA TYR A 126 -17.37 4.28 -7.96
C TYR A 126 -16.92 3.89 -6.55
N GLN A 127 -16.95 4.81 -5.59
CA GLN A 127 -16.64 4.53 -4.19
C GLN A 127 -17.62 3.52 -3.56
N ARG A 128 -18.91 3.57 -3.93
CA ARG A 128 -19.89 2.57 -3.47
C ARG A 128 -19.55 1.16 -3.97
N ASP A 129 -19.09 1.04 -5.21
CA ASP A 129 -18.68 -0.25 -5.76
C ASP A 129 -17.40 -0.77 -5.10
N VAL A 130 -16.42 0.10 -4.87
CA VAL A 130 -15.22 -0.25 -4.09
C VAL A 130 -15.62 -0.76 -2.69
N LEU A 131 -16.52 -0.04 -1.99
CA LEU A 131 -16.96 -0.42 -0.65
C LEU A 131 -17.65 -1.79 -0.62
N LYS A 132 -18.40 -2.18 -1.65
CA LYS A 132 -18.99 -3.51 -1.76
C LYS A 132 -17.92 -4.63 -1.75
N GLY A 133 -16.77 -4.38 -2.40
CA GLY A 133 -15.65 -5.33 -2.42
C GLY A 133 -14.97 -5.53 -1.06
N TYR A 134 -15.22 -4.63 -0.11
CA TYR A 134 -14.68 -4.69 1.26
C TYR A 134 -15.74 -4.99 2.33
N LYS A 135 -16.95 -5.43 1.94
CA LYS A 135 -18.09 -5.64 2.83
C LYS A 135 -17.77 -6.48 4.08
N ASP A 136 -16.96 -7.51 3.93
CA ASP A 136 -16.61 -8.44 5.01
C ASP A 136 -15.21 -8.19 5.60
N ASP A 137 -14.61 -7.04 5.30
CA ASP A 137 -13.30 -6.68 5.83
C ASP A 137 -13.47 -6.11 7.24
N PRO A 138 -12.93 -6.77 8.29
CA PRO A 138 -13.13 -6.36 9.69
C PRO A 138 -12.49 -5.01 10.04
N ARG A 139 -11.63 -4.47 9.16
CA ARG A 139 -10.99 -3.17 9.36
C ARG A 139 -11.87 -1.99 8.93
N MET A 140 -12.95 -2.27 8.15
CA MET A 140 -13.83 -1.23 7.63
C MET A 140 -14.61 -0.54 8.75
N GLN A 141 -14.49 0.78 8.83
CA GLN A 141 -15.15 1.60 9.84
C GLN A 141 -15.76 2.85 9.19
N PHE A 142 -16.98 3.15 9.57
CA PHE A 142 -17.65 4.37 9.14
C PHE A 142 -17.03 5.60 9.80
N ASN A 143 -16.68 6.59 9.01
CA ASN A 143 -16.06 7.85 9.42
C ASN A 143 -16.98 9.04 9.10
N PRO A 144 -17.95 9.35 9.97
CA PRO A 144 -18.97 10.37 9.70
C PRO A 144 -18.41 11.79 9.63
N ASP A 145 -17.33 12.05 10.33
CA ASP A 145 -16.72 13.38 10.46
C ASP A 145 -15.67 13.65 9.38
N ASN A 146 -15.37 12.64 8.54
CA ASN A 146 -14.39 12.70 7.47
C ASN A 146 -13.05 13.27 7.95
N ARG A 147 -12.53 12.72 9.06
CA ARG A 147 -11.24 13.12 9.67
C ARG A 147 -10.26 11.96 9.68
N THR A 148 -8.98 12.29 9.63
CA THR A 148 -7.91 11.30 9.60
C THR A 148 -7.56 10.80 11.00
N MET A 149 -6.73 9.76 11.05
CA MET A 149 -6.18 9.18 12.27
C MET A 149 -4.85 9.87 12.64
N GLU A 150 -4.33 9.57 13.81
CA GLU A 150 -3.01 10.08 14.23
C GLU A 150 -1.88 9.59 13.30
N GLN A 151 -2.01 8.35 12.78
CA GLN A 151 -1.04 7.75 11.88
C GLN A 151 -1.76 7.19 10.64
N ASN A 152 -1.64 7.88 9.51
CA ASN A 152 -2.29 7.51 8.26
C ASN A 152 -1.26 6.90 7.30
N LEU A 153 -1.47 5.65 6.92
CA LEU A 153 -0.62 4.95 5.96
C LEU A 153 -0.90 5.41 4.53
N LYS A 154 -2.19 5.58 4.22
CA LYS A 154 -2.67 6.00 2.90
C LYS A 154 -3.94 6.82 3.03
N ILE A 155 -4.05 7.87 2.20
CA ILE A 155 -5.31 8.57 1.93
C ILE A 155 -5.62 8.33 0.45
N VAL A 156 -6.79 7.77 0.14
CA VAL A 156 -7.11 7.32 -1.22
C VAL A 156 -8.44 7.88 -1.68
N TYR A 157 -8.41 8.65 -2.75
CA TYR A 157 -9.60 9.08 -3.46
C TYR A 157 -9.88 8.13 -4.60
N PHE A 158 -11.14 7.74 -4.77
CA PHE A 158 -11.61 6.88 -5.84
C PHE A 158 -12.61 7.65 -6.69
N GLY A 159 -12.44 7.66 -8.00
CA GLY A 159 -13.32 8.39 -8.90
C GLY A 159 -12.93 8.22 -10.36
N TYR A 160 -13.42 9.12 -11.21
CA TYR A 160 -13.03 9.19 -12.61
C TYR A 160 -11.90 10.20 -12.81
N GLU A 161 -11.18 10.09 -13.93
CA GLU A 161 -10.01 10.93 -14.21
C GLU A 161 -10.35 12.42 -14.17
N GLU A 162 -11.46 12.80 -14.78
CA GLU A 162 -11.91 14.20 -14.86
C GLU A 162 -12.17 14.83 -13.49
N GLN A 163 -12.51 14.00 -12.50
CA GLN A 163 -12.74 14.42 -11.11
C GLN A 163 -11.43 14.44 -10.32
N LEU A 164 -10.59 13.44 -10.48
CA LEU A 164 -9.39 13.27 -9.66
C LEU A 164 -8.18 14.05 -10.17
N HIS A 165 -8.07 14.30 -11.47
CA HIS A 165 -6.92 15.03 -12.02
C HIS A 165 -6.81 16.48 -11.49
N PRO A 166 -7.90 17.28 -11.47
CA PRO A 166 -7.83 18.62 -10.86
C PRO A 166 -7.46 18.60 -9.38
N LEU A 167 -8.00 17.64 -8.62
CA LEU A 167 -7.66 17.45 -7.21
C LEU A 167 -6.16 17.08 -7.03
N TYR A 168 -5.65 16.18 -7.88
CA TYR A 168 -4.23 15.80 -7.87
C TYR A 168 -3.31 17.01 -8.08
N GLU A 169 -3.60 17.84 -9.08
CA GLU A 169 -2.78 19.05 -9.35
C GLU A 169 -2.84 20.04 -8.20
N GLU A 170 -4.00 20.27 -7.59
CA GLU A 170 -4.14 21.18 -6.46
C GLU A 170 -3.42 20.67 -5.21
N LEU A 171 -3.53 19.36 -4.89
CA LEU A 171 -2.82 18.75 -3.78
C LEU A 171 -1.30 18.84 -3.95
N LYS A 172 -0.79 18.59 -5.16
CA LYS A 172 0.64 18.76 -5.45
C LYS A 172 1.12 20.21 -5.31
N LYS A 173 0.31 21.15 -5.74
CA LYS A 173 0.60 22.57 -5.64
C LYS A 173 0.66 23.05 -4.18
N ILE A 174 -0.29 22.59 -3.34
CA ILE A 174 -0.38 22.99 -1.93
C ILE A 174 0.70 22.33 -1.09
N PHE A 175 0.84 21.00 -1.19
CA PHE A 175 1.65 20.21 -0.26
C PHE A 175 3.04 19.85 -0.82
N GLY A 176 3.25 19.93 -2.13
CA GLY A 176 4.56 19.76 -2.75
C GLY A 176 5.28 18.48 -2.30
N ASN A 177 6.42 18.67 -1.63
CA ASN A 177 7.25 17.55 -1.15
C ASN A 177 6.80 16.98 0.21
N GLU A 178 5.72 17.47 0.79
CA GLU A 178 5.19 16.91 2.05
C GLU A 178 4.40 15.63 1.83
N ILE A 179 4.02 15.34 0.58
CA ILE A 179 3.29 14.12 0.20
C ILE A 179 3.86 13.50 -1.07
N GLU A 180 3.74 12.19 -1.20
CA GLU A 180 3.85 11.49 -2.47
C GLU A 180 2.43 11.25 -3.00
N ALA A 181 2.11 11.85 -4.15
CA ALA A 181 0.79 11.73 -4.78
C ALA A 181 0.88 10.91 -6.07
N LYS A 182 0.05 9.87 -6.18
CA LYS A 182 0.01 8.95 -7.34
C LYS A 182 -1.41 8.89 -7.90
N LEU A 183 -1.60 9.39 -9.11
CA LEU A 183 -2.83 9.21 -9.86
C LEU A 183 -2.65 8.02 -10.83
N SER A 184 -3.46 6.97 -10.67
CA SER A 184 -3.31 5.73 -11.43
C SER A 184 -4.66 5.21 -11.91
N PRO A 185 -4.77 4.73 -13.18
CA PRO A 185 -5.97 4.09 -13.65
C PRO A 185 -6.22 2.77 -12.90
N GLU A 186 -7.49 2.52 -12.56
CA GLU A 186 -7.94 1.22 -12.08
C GLU A 186 -8.28 0.33 -13.28
N LYS A 187 -7.67 -0.85 -13.32
CA LYS A 187 -7.67 -1.69 -14.52
C LYS A 187 -8.97 -2.48 -14.75
N TYR A 188 -9.80 -2.62 -13.73
CA TYR A 188 -10.98 -3.50 -13.78
C TYR A 188 -12.30 -2.76 -13.90
N GLY A 189 -12.42 -1.57 -13.31
CA GLY A 189 -13.68 -0.80 -13.24
C GLY A 189 -13.69 0.51 -14.02
N GLY A 190 -12.59 0.84 -14.73
CA GLY A 190 -12.49 2.07 -15.54
C GLY A 190 -12.40 3.37 -14.76
N GLY A 191 -12.20 3.29 -13.43
CA GLY A 191 -11.96 4.43 -12.57
C GLY A 191 -10.46 4.72 -12.39
N TYR A 192 -10.19 5.62 -11.45
CA TYR A 192 -8.85 6.03 -11.05
C TYR A 192 -8.71 6.01 -9.53
N PHE A 193 -7.47 5.82 -9.08
CA PHE A 193 -7.05 5.98 -7.70
C PHE A 193 -6.11 7.16 -7.61
N LEU A 194 -6.42 8.12 -6.75
CA LEU A 194 -5.47 9.12 -6.31
C LEU A 194 -5.02 8.71 -4.90
N THR A 195 -3.81 8.17 -4.81
CA THR A 195 -3.21 7.69 -3.57
C THR A 195 -2.21 8.70 -3.05
N LEU A 196 -2.37 9.09 -1.80
CA LEU A 196 -1.46 9.99 -1.10
C LEU A 196 -0.75 9.22 0.00
N LEU A 197 0.57 9.37 0.04
CA LEU A 197 1.49 8.68 0.95
C LEU A 197 2.44 9.69 1.59
N HIS A 198 3.13 9.27 2.65
CA HIS A 198 4.33 9.97 3.10
C HIS A 198 5.35 10.05 1.94
N PRO A 199 6.15 11.13 1.80
CA PRO A 199 7.13 11.29 0.71
C PRO A 199 8.09 10.11 0.54
N GLU A 200 8.47 9.46 1.64
CA GLU A 200 9.30 8.25 1.63
C GLU A 200 8.47 6.95 1.78
N GLY A 201 7.16 7.02 1.61
CA GLY A 201 6.25 5.86 1.76
C GLY A 201 6.06 5.05 0.47
N ASP A 202 7.03 5.04 -0.42
CA ASP A 202 7.01 4.30 -1.67
C ASP A 202 7.91 3.05 -1.66
N LYS A 203 7.71 2.17 -2.63
CA LYS A 203 8.48 0.91 -2.73
C LYS A 203 9.99 1.12 -2.86
N ALA A 204 10.44 2.22 -3.46
CA ALA A 204 11.87 2.46 -3.67
C ALA A 204 12.57 2.86 -2.36
N HIS A 205 11.95 3.72 -1.55
CA HIS A 205 12.45 4.06 -0.21
C HIS A 205 12.37 2.86 0.75
N ALA A 206 11.27 2.12 0.73
CA ALA A 206 11.11 0.90 1.52
C ALA A 206 12.15 -0.16 1.17
N MET A 207 12.50 -0.29 -0.12
CA MET A 207 13.58 -1.16 -0.59
C MET A 207 14.92 -0.84 0.08
N LYS A 208 15.25 0.46 0.23
CA LYS A 208 16.48 0.86 0.93
C LYS A 208 16.47 0.34 2.37
N LYS A 209 15.31 0.40 3.06
CA LYS A 209 15.18 -0.12 4.43
C LYS A 209 15.35 -1.64 4.51
N VAL A 210 14.83 -2.37 3.52
CA VAL A 210 15.08 -3.82 3.41
C VAL A 210 16.56 -4.11 3.23
N MET A 211 17.24 -3.38 2.34
CA MET A 211 18.68 -3.56 2.09
C MET A 211 19.52 -3.21 3.31
N GLU A 212 19.22 -2.10 4.00
CA GLU A 212 19.86 -1.73 5.27
C GLU A 212 19.71 -2.84 6.32
N TYR A 213 18.49 -3.39 6.47
CA TYR A 213 18.21 -4.49 7.41
C TYR A 213 19.03 -5.75 7.09
N LEU A 214 19.21 -6.05 5.79
CA LEU A 214 19.97 -7.21 5.32
C LEU A 214 21.50 -6.98 5.33
N GLY A 215 21.98 -5.77 5.62
CA GLY A 215 23.39 -5.41 5.52
C GLY A 215 23.92 -5.49 4.09
N ARG A 216 23.11 -5.07 3.10
CA ARG A 216 23.38 -5.15 1.66
C ARG A 216 23.39 -3.78 0.99
N ASP A 217 24.14 -3.67 -0.10
CA ASP A 217 24.14 -2.51 -0.97
C ASP A 217 23.05 -2.60 -2.05
N HIS A 218 22.58 -1.45 -2.55
CA HIS A 218 21.52 -1.38 -3.58
C HIS A 218 21.88 -2.09 -4.89
N GLY A 219 23.15 -2.26 -5.21
CA GLY A 219 23.61 -2.99 -6.39
C GLY A 219 23.48 -4.52 -6.31
N ASP A 220 23.07 -5.07 -5.16
CA ASP A 220 22.92 -6.51 -4.94
C ASP A 220 21.53 -7.05 -5.36
N ILE A 221 20.60 -6.20 -5.86
CA ILE A 221 19.22 -6.57 -6.23
C ILE A 221 19.16 -7.04 -7.69
N THR A 222 18.41 -8.09 -7.92
CA THR A 222 18.09 -8.63 -9.26
C THR A 222 16.59 -8.59 -9.48
#